data_9b49f1651f510a1fcb8600c8255c2402
#
_entry.id   9b49f1651f510a1fcb8600c8255c2402
#
_cell.length_a   1.000
_cell.length_b   1.000
_cell.length_c   1.000
_cell.angle_alpha   90.00
_cell.angle_beta   90.00
_cell.angle_gamma   90.00
#
_symmetry.space_group_name_H-M   'P 1'
#
loop_
_entity.id
_entity.type
_entity.pdbx_description
1 polymer ?
#
loop_
_entity_poly.entity_id
_entity_poly.type
_entity_poly.pdbx_seq_one_letter_code
_entity_poly.pdbx_strand_id
1 'polypeptide(L)'
;CALPVLLGFVVPAAVLLRYAVVAGDPLLGRNFLDFAWNSLTVAAIAAAIATVLALLLAYVERLHPTRFNRISIRLATLGYALPGAMIAIGILTLSTDIDRLFADMLSDGLGVSPGLLLTGSVAGLVFAYVARFLTAAYNAAHSGLEKIHPTLDAAARSLGAGPRRVLAAVHIPL
;
A
#
# COMPACT_ATOMS: atom_id res chain seq x y z
N CYS A 1 18.98 -23.83 14.78
CA CYS A 1 18.05 -22.84 14.15
C CYS A 1 16.68 -22.73 14.83
N ALA A 2 16.32 -23.62 15.79
CA ALA A 2 15.03 -23.55 16.49
C ALA A 2 14.95 -22.47 17.59
N LEU A 3 16.07 -22.18 18.24
CA LEU A 3 16.15 -21.28 19.39
C LEU A 3 15.72 -19.84 19.09
N PRO A 4 16.12 -19.18 17.98
CA PRO A 4 15.60 -17.85 17.61
C PRO A 4 14.09 -17.84 17.35
N VAL A 5 13.56 -18.92 16.75
CA VAL A 5 12.12 -19.03 16.48
C VAL A 5 11.35 -19.22 17.78
N LEU A 6 11.83 -20.06 18.70
CA LEU A 6 11.22 -20.25 20.01
C LEU A 6 11.20 -18.95 20.82
N LEU A 7 12.33 -18.26 20.94
CA LEU A 7 12.43 -17.04 21.73
C LEU A 7 11.76 -15.84 21.06
N GLY A 8 11.90 -15.71 19.73
CA GLY A 8 11.40 -14.55 19.00
C GLY A 8 9.94 -14.63 18.59
N PHE A 9 9.36 -15.82 18.50
CA PHE A 9 7.98 -16.01 18.07
C PHE A 9 7.13 -16.77 19.08
N VAL A 10 7.56 -17.97 19.49
CA VAL A 10 6.71 -18.85 20.33
C VAL A 10 6.47 -18.26 21.72
N VAL A 11 7.50 -17.70 22.34
CA VAL A 11 7.35 -17.10 23.69
C VAL A 11 6.44 -15.86 23.65
N PRO A 12 6.65 -14.85 22.79
CA PRO A 12 5.71 -13.72 22.67
C PRO A 12 4.29 -14.15 22.32
N ALA A 13 4.13 -15.08 21.37
CA ALA A 13 2.82 -15.60 20.99
C ALA A 13 2.09 -16.30 22.15
N ALA A 14 2.80 -17.13 22.93
CA ALA A 14 2.25 -17.80 24.09
C ALA A 14 1.86 -16.81 25.19
N VAL A 15 2.66 -15.77 25.43
CA VAL A 15 2.35 -14.71 26.40
C VAL A 15 1.11 -13.94 25.98
N LEU A 16 1.00 -13.54 24.70
CA LEU A 16 -0.17 -12.83 24.17
C LEU A 16 -1.42 -13.71 24.22
N LEU A 17 -1.32 -14.99 23.86
CA LEU A 17 -2.42 -15.95 23.95
C LEU A 17 -2.88 -16.12 25.40
N ARG A 18 -1.95 -16.23 26.36
CA ARG A 18 -2.28 -16.29 27.78
C ARG A 18 -3.04 -15.04 28.23
N TYR A 19 -2.59 -13.85 27.85
CA TYR A 19 -3.30 -12.62 28.18
C TYR A 19 -4.69 -12.59 27.57
N ALA A 20 -4.86 -12.98 26.33
CA ALA A 20 -6.15 -13.01 25.65
C ALA A 20 -7.15 -13.97 26.36
N VAL A 21 -6.68 -15.13 26.82
CA VAL A 21 -7.53 -16.13 27.47
C VAL A 21 -7.78 -15.83 28.95
N VAL A 22 -6.75 -15.39 29.69
CA VAL A 22 -6.83 -15.23 31.18
C VAL A 22 -7.38 -13.86 31.55
N ALA A 23 -7.04 -12.80 30.83
CA ALA A 23 -7.52 -11.45 31.12
C ALA A 23 -8.99 -11.23 30.68
N GLY A 24 -9.57 -12.16 29.90
CA GLY A 24 -10.95 -12.06 29.47
C GLY A 24 -11.23 -10.74 28.76
N ASP A 25 -10.44 -10.43 27.70
CA ASP A 25 -10.54 -9.14 27.03
C ASP A 25 -11.99 -8.91 26.57
N PRO A 26 -12.68 -7.86 27.05
CA PRO A 26 -14.03 -7.51 26.58
C PRO A 26 -14.10 -7.28 25.07
N LEU A 27 -12.95 -7.01 24.42
CA LEU A 27 -12.83 -6.84 22.96
C LEU A 27 -12.97 -8.16 22.18
N LEU A 28 -12.77 -9.32 22.80
CA LEU A 28 -13.04 -10.64 22.19
C LEU A 28 -14.54 -10.97 22.08
N GLY A 29 -15.41 -10.06 22.52
CA GLY A 29 -16.86 -10.15 22.39
C GLY A 29 -17.38 -9.92 20.97
N ARG A 30 -18.67 -9.60 20.88
CA ARG A 30 -19.40 -9.39 19.60
C ARG A 30 -18.73 -8.43 18.62
N ASN A 31 -17.99 -7.45 19.11
CA ASN A 31 -17.38 -6.40 18.26
C ASN A 31 -16.04 -6.84 17.63
N PHE A 32 -15.45 -7.95 18.06
CA PHE A 32 -14.17 -8.43 17.51
C PHE A 32 -14.26 -8.75 16.02
N LEU A 33 -15.34 -9.41 15.61
CA LEU A 33 -15.55 -9.74 14.20
C LEU A 33 -15.73 -8.48 13.33
N ASP A 34 -16.42 -7.48 13.86
CA ASP A 34 -16.61 -6.20 13.16
C ASP A 34 -15.28 -5.46 13.02
N PHE A 35 -14.46 -5.42 14.04
CA PHE A 35 -13.11 -4.83 13.96
C PHE A 35 -12.20 -5.61 13.01
N ALA A 36 -12.24 -6.93 13.05
CA ALA A 36 -11.47 -7.77 12.15
C ALA A 36 -11.92 -7.56 10.69
N TRP A 37 -13.23 -7.49 10.45
CA TRP A 37 -13.79 -7.25 9.13
C TRP A 37 -13.42 -5.87 8.59
N ASN A 38 -13.53 -4.83 9.40
CA ASN A 38 -13.13 -3.47 9.03
C ASN A 38 -11.64 -3.39 8.69
N SER A 39 -10.79 -4.01 9.52
CA SER A 39 -9.34 -4.05 9.27
C SER A 39 -9.00 -4.80 7.99
N LEU A 40 -9.65 -5.94 7.74
CA LEU A 40 -9.46 -6.72 6.52
C LEU A 40 -9.90 -5.95 5.27
N THR A 41 -11.03 -5.25 5.36
CA THR A 41 -11.56 -4.45 4.25
C THR A 41 -10.61 -3.32 3.88
N VAL A 42 -10.13 -2.55 4.87
CA VAL A 42 -9.17 -1.46 4.65
C VAL A 42 -7.85 -2.00 4.08
N ALA A 43 -7.36 -3.11 4.62
CA ALA A 43 -6.15 -3.75 4.12
C ALA A 43 -6.30 -4.26 2.68
N ALA A 44 -7.45 -4.86 2.34
CA ALA A 44 -7.74 -5.34 0.99
C ALA A 44 -7.81 -4.19 -0.03
N ILE A 45 -8.46 -3.08 0.33
CA ILE A 45 -8.53 -1.88 -0.53
C ILE A 45 -7.13 -1.32 -0.75
N ALA A 46 -6.35 -1.15 0.32
CA ALA A 46 -4.98 -0.63 0.22
C ALA A 46 -4.07 -1.55 -0.62
N ALA A 47 -4.18 -2.88 -0.43
CA ALA A 47 -3.43 -3.86 -1.19
C ALA A 47 -3.81 -3.85 -2.68
N ALA A 48 -5.09 -3.73 -3.01
CA ALA A 48 -5.55 -3.64 -4.39
C ALA A 48 -4.99 -2.37 -5.08
N ILE A 49 -5.08 -1.22 -4.42
CA ILE A 49 -4.53 0.04 -4.94
C ILE A 49 -3.01 -0.05 -5.10
N ALA A 50 -2.29 -0.55 -4.09
CA ALA A 50 -0.84 -0.71 -4.15
C ALA A 50 -0.41 -1.65 -5.28
N THR A 51 -1.13 -2.75 -5.49
CA THR A 51 -0.85 -3.71 -6.57
C THR A 51 -1.07 -3.07 -7.95
N VAL A 52 -2.17 -2.36 -8.16
CA VAL A 52 -2.42 -1.66 -9.44
C VAL A 52 -1.35 -0.63 -9.71
N LEU A 53 -1.00 0.21 -8.72
CA LEU A 53 0.06 1.21 -8.86
C LEU A 53 1.42 0.54 -9.13
N ALA A 54 1.74 -0.54 -8.44
CA ALA A 54 2.98 -1.29 -8.61
C ALA A 54 3.12 -1.86 -10.02
N LEU A 55 2.05 -2.48 -10.55
CA LEU A 55 2.02 -2.98 -11.91
C LEU A 55 2.19 -1.87 -12.94
N LEU A 56 1.52 -0.73 -12.74
CA LEU A 56 1.68 0.43 -13.62
C LEU A 56 3.11 0.97 -13.60
N LEU A 57 3.72 1.13 -12.43
CA LEU A 57 5.09 1.62 -12.28
C LEU A 57 6.10 0.65 -12.92
N ALA A 58 5.98 -0.64 -12.65
CA ALA A 58 6.87 -1.66 -13.21
C ALA A 58 6.72 -1.75 -14.73
N TYR A 59 5.51 -1.58 -15.26
CA TYR A 59 5.25 -1.58 -16.69
C TYR A 59 5.78 -0.31 -17.38
N VAL A 60 5.63 0.86 -16.77
CA VAL A 60 6.20 2.12 -17.27
C VAL A 60 7.72 2.03 -17.32
N GLU A 61 8.37 1.48 -16.30
CA GLU A 61 9.82 1.29 -16.30
C GLU A 61 10.27 0.34 -17.43
N ARG A 62 9.52 -0.74 -17.66
CA ARG A 62 9.81 -1.70 -18.75
C ARG A 62 9.66 -1.06 -20.14
N LEU A 63 8.65 -0.21 -20.37
CA LEU A 63 8.42 0.43 -21.65
C LEU A 63 9.35 1.61 -21.92
N HIS A 64 9.64 2.38 -20.91
CA HIS A 64 10.40 3.63 -20.99
C HIS A 64 11.48 3.70 -19.90
N PRO A 65 12.60 2.99 -20.05
CA PRO A 65 13.67 2.91 -19.04
C PRO A 65 14.51 4.21 -19.02
N THR A 66 13.88 5.36 -18.78
CA THR A 66 14.56 6.65 -18.65
C THR A 66 15.12 6.85 -17.24
N ARG A 67 16.18 7.68 -17.11
CA ARG A 67 16.72 8.05 -15.80
C ARG A 67 15.68 8.71 -14.90
N PHE A 68 14.83 9.54 -15.50
CA PHE A 68 13.76 10.23 -14.77
C PHE A 68 12.76 9.23 -14.17
N ASN A 69 12.24 8.29 -14.98
CA ASN A 69 11.30 7.27 -14.49
C ASN A 69 11.90 6.44 -13.37
N ARG A 70 13.16 6.03 -13.51
CA ARG A 70 13.85 5.25 -12.48
C ARG A 70 14.01 6.02 -11.16
N ILE A 71 14.34 7.31 -11.22
CA ILE A 71 14.45 8.15 -10.02
C ILE A 71 13.07 8.32 -9.38
N SER A 72 12.04 8.63 -10.17
CA SER A 72 10.68 8.82 -9.68
C SER A 72 10.13 7.55 -8.99
N ILE A 73 10.36 6.37 -9.59
CA ILE A 73 9.97 5.09 -9.01
C ILE A 73 10.72 4.82 -7.70
N ARG A 74 12.04 5.07 -7.66
CA ARG A 74 12.82 4.93 -6.43
C ARG A 74 12.31 5.83 -5.32
N LEU A 75 11.95 7.07 -5.62
CA LEU A 75 11.36 7.99 -4.65
C LEU A 75 10.00 7.51 -4.17
N ALA A 76 9.13 7.07 -5.08
CA ALA A 76 7.81 6.53 -4.74
C ALA A 76 7.89 5.26 -3.88
N THR A 77 8.96 4.47 -4.03
CA THR A 77 9.18 3.23 -3.27
C THR A 77 10.03 3.40 -2.01
N LEU A 78 10.33 4.62 -1.55
CA LEU A 78 11.07 4.84 -0.30
C LEU A 78 10.26 4.53 0.97
N GLY A 79 8.94 4.45 0.87
CA GLY A 79 8.07 4.30 2.04
C GLY A 79 8.37 3.09 2.91
N TYR A 80 8.85 1.98 2.34
CA TYR A 80 9.21 0.79 3.12
C TYR A 80 10.46 0.99 4.00
N ALA A 81 11.37 1.86 3.59
CA ALA A 81 12.59 2.16 4.34
C ALA A 81 12.31 3.00 5.60
N LEU A 82 11.15 3.67 5.67
CA LEU A 82 10.79 4.50 6.79
C LEU A 82 10.05 3.69 7.87
N PRO A 83 10.35 3.93 9.17
CA PRO A 83 9.57 3.38 10.25
C PRO A 83 8.09 3.76 10.12
N GLY A 84 7.17 2.79 10.36
CA GLY A 84 5.73 3.04 10.18
C GLY A 84 5.19 4.20 11.02
N ALA A 85 5.73 4.39 12.22
CA ALA A 85 5.37 5.52 13.07
C ALA A 85 5.71 6.88 12.43
N MET A 86 6.85 6.99 11.74
CA MET A 86 7.22 8.23 11.03
C MET A 86 6.28 8.51 9.86
N ILE A 87 5.91 7.48 9.10
CA ILE A 87 4.91 7.62 8.02
C ILE A 87 3.56 8.07 8.59
N ALA A 88 3.13 7.46 9.69
CA ALA A 88 1.85 7.81 10.33
C ALA A 88 1.85 9.28 10.80
N ILE A 89 2.91 9.74 11.46
CA ILE A 89 3.04 11.15 11.90
C ILE A 89 3.08 12.08 10.70
N GLY A 90 3.87 11.77 9.68
CA GLY A 90 3.97 12.59 8.47
C GLY A 90 2.63 12.74 7.74
N ILE A 91 1.87 11.65 7.62
CA ILE A 91 0.56 11.67 6.98
C ILE A 91 -0.46 12.42 7.83
N LEU A 92 -0.46 12.24 9.16
CA LEU A 92 -1.35 13.00 10.05
C LEU A 92 -1.08 14.50 9.96
N THR A 93 0.20 14.92 9.99
CA THR A 93 0.58 16.32 9.86
C THR A 93 0.12 16.89 8.52
N LEU A 94 0.45 16.20 7.42
CA LEU A 94 0.05 16.61 6.08
C LEU A 94 -1.48 16.69 5.93
N SER A 95 -2.20 15.69 6.44
CA SER A 95 -3.68 15.68 6.41
C SER A 95 -4.26 16.86 7.18
N THR A 96 -3.69 17.18 8.36
CA THR A 96 -4.13 18.33 9.17
C THR A 96 -3.89 19.65 8.45
N ASP A 97 -2.74 19.80 7.79
CA ASP A 97 -2.42 21.02 7.03
C ASP A 97 -3.35 21.19 5.83
N ILE A 98 -3.65 20.10 5.13
CA ILE A 98 -4.60 20.10 4.01
C ILE A 98 -6.03 20.43 4.53
N ASP A 99 -6.47 19.81 5.61
CA ASP A 99 -7.78 20.08 6.19
C ASP A 99 -7.92 21.55 6.62
N ARG A 100 -6.88 22.16 7.19
CA ARG A 100 -6.85 23.60 7.51
C ARG A 100 -6.95 24.47 6.27
N LEU A 101 -6.18 24.19 5.23
CA LEU A 101 -6.25 24.92 3.96
C LEU A 101 -7.65 24.87 3.35
N PHE A 102 -8.30 23.70 3.38
CA PHE A 102 -9.67 23.57 2.90
C PHE A 102 -10.67 24.32 3.79
N ALA A 103 -10.49 24.28 5.12
CA ALA A 103 -11.34 25.00 6.04
C ALA A 103 -11.23 26.53 5.83
N ASP A 104 -10.02 27.05 5.67
CA ASP A 104 -9.79 28.48 5.42
C ASP A 104 -10.42 28.92 4.09
N MET A 105 -10.21 28.16 3.01
CA MET A 105 -10.78 28.47 1.70
C MET A 105 -12.33 28.42 1.69
N LEU A 106 -12.95 27.47 2.41
CA LEU A 106 -14.40 27.34 2.47
C LEU A 106 -15.03 28.37 3.42
N SER A 107 -14.36 28.70 4.54
CA SER A 107 -14.84 29.71 5.49
C SER A 107 -14.88 31.09 4.86
N ASP A 108 -13.84 31.46 4.09
CA ASP A 108 -13.75 32.77 3.43
C ASP A 108 -14.71 32.90 2.24
N GLY A 109 -15.03 31.76 1.55
CA GLY A 109 -15.90 31.78 0.37
C GLY A 109 -17.37 31.47 0.62
N LEU A 110 -17.69 30.56 1.51
CA LEU A 110 -19.03 29.99 1.69
C LEU A 110 -19.55 30.06 3.13
N GLY A 111 -18.74 30.53 4.10
CA GLY A 111 -19.15 30.61 5.52
C GLY A 111 -19.39 29.23 6.16
N VAL A 112 -18.88 28.15 5.58
CA VAL A 112 -19.03 26.78 6.06
C VAL A 112 -17.69 26.31 6.62
N SER A 113 -17.69 25.79 7.86
CA SER A 113 -16.52 25.14 8.45
C SER A 113 -16.63 23.62 8.20
N PRO A 114 -16.00 23.07 7.15
CA PRO A 114 -15.90 21.62 7.02
C PRO A 114 -15.04 21.11 8.18
N GLY A 115 -15.50 20.06 8.85
CA GLY A 115 -14.69 19.37 9.84
C GLY A 115 -13.42 18.76 9.22
N LEU A 116 -12.69 17.96 10.00
CA LEU A 116 -11.52 17.22 9.52
C LEU A 116 -11.97 16.21 8.45
N LEU A 117 -11.56 16.41 7.19
CA LEU A 117 -11.95 15.58 6.04
C LEU A 117 -10.98 14.42 5.83
N LEU A 118 -9.68 14.68 5.97
CA LEU A 118 -8.61 13.72 5.75
C LEU A 118 -8.05 13.18 7.06
N THR A 119 -7.92 14.04 8.06
CA THR A 119 -7.37 13.67 9.38
C THR A 119 -8.27 12.64 10.07
N GLY A 120 -7.73 11.46 10.34
CA GLY A 120 -8.47 10.36 10.95
C GLY A 120 -9.44 9.62 10.02
N SER A 121 -9.42 9.92 8.72
CA SER A 121 -10.28 9.25 7.73
C SER A 121 -9.69 7.90 7.29
N VAL A 122 -10.58 7.02 6.80
CA VAL A 122 -10.18 5.76 6.15
C VAL A 122 -9.30 6.03 4.93
N ALA A 123 -9.53 7.13 4.20
CA ALA A 123 -8.74 7.52 3.05
C ALA A 123 -7.29 7.82 3.43
N GLY A 124 -7.06 8.58 4.52
CA GLY A 124 -5.72 8.84 5.06
C GLY A 124 -5.01 7.55 5.47
N LEU A 125 -5.74 6.62 6.10
CA LEU A 125 -5.19 5.31 6.50
C LEU A 125 -4.82 4.45 5.27
N VAL A 126 -5.69 4.38 4.27
CA VAL A 126 -5.40 3.67 3.00
C VAL A 126 -4.19 4.26 2.31
N PHE A 127 -4.09 5.61 2.25
CA PHE A 127 -2.92 6.28 1.70
C PHE A 127 -1.63 5.91 2.44
N ALA A 128 -1.67 5.86 3.78
CA ALA A 128 -0.54 5.45 4.61
C ALA A 128 -0.08 4.02 4.28
N TYR A 129 -1.02 3.10 4.14
CA TYR A 129 -0.72 1.72 3.78
C TYR A 129 -0.15 1.60 2.36
N VAL A 130 -0.75 2.31 1.39
CA VAL A 130 -0.24 2.34 0.01
C VAL A 130 1.17 2.90 -0.02
N ALA A 131 1.44 4.05 0.60
CA ALA A 131 2.76 4.66 0.65
C ALA A 131 3.81 3.71 1.27
N ARG A 132 3.43 2.96 2.30
CA ARG A 132 4.33 2.02 2.98
C ARG A 132 4.58 0.75 2.17
N PHE A 133 3.53 0.14 1.64
CA PHE A 133 3.61 -1.20 1.04
C PHE A 133 3.79 -1.21 -0.48
N LEU A 134 3.77 -0.03 -1.13
CA LEU A 134 4.02 0.10 -2.57
C LEU A 134 5.36 -0.53 -2.98
N THR A 135 6.39 -0.41 -2.16
CA THR A 135 7.70 -1.02 -2.42
C THR A 135 7.62 -2.53 -2.54
N ALA A 136 6.93 -3.19 -1.60
CA ALA A 136 6.79 -4.64 -1.61
C ALA A 136 6.01 -5.11 -2.83
N ALA A 137 4.90 -4.42 -3.15
CA ALA A 137 4.10 -4.69 -4.34
C ALA A 137 4.89 -4.45 -5.63
N TYR A 138 5.64 -3.33 -5.71
CA TYR A 138 6.49 -3.00 -6.85
C TYR A 138 7.60 -4.04 -7.08
N ASN A 139 8.32 -4.44 -6.03
CA ASN A 139 9.38 -5.44 -6.16
C ASN A 139 8.82 -6.79 -6.64
N ALA A 140 7.64 -7.20 -6.17
CA ALA A 140 6.98 -8.40 -6.64
C ALA A 140 6.58 -8.30 -8.12
N ALA A 141 5.96 -7.19 -8.52
CA ALA A 141 5.56 -6.94 -9.91
C ALA A 141 6.78 -6.84 -10.85
N HIS A 142 7.81 -6.11 -10.43
CA HIS A 142 9.05 -5.93 -11.20
C HIS A 142 9.77 -7.27 -11.41
N SER A 143 9.96 -8.05 -10.34
CA SER A 143 10.56 -9.39 -10.43
C SER A 143 9.75 -10.37 -11.27
N GLY A 144 8.42 -10.25 -11.28
CA GLY A 144 7.53 -11.01 -12.16
C GLY A 144 7.78 -10.65 -13.62
N LEU A 145 7.79 -9.35 -13.94
CA LEU A 145 8.01 -8.86 -15.31
C LEU A 145 9.42 -9.14 -15.83
N GLU A 146 10.45 -9.18 -14.97
CA GLU A 146 11.81 -9.52 -15.39
C GLU A 146 11.95 -10.96 -15.89
N LYS A 147 11.12 -11.90 -15.42
CA LYS A 147 11.11 -13.29 -15.88
C LYS A 147 10.59 -13.43 -17.31
N ILE A 148 9.85 -12.46 -17.81
CA ILE A 148 9.28 -12.46 -19.16
C ILE A 148 10.32 -11.95 -20.14
N HIS A 149 10.81 -12.85 -21.00
CA HIS A 149 11.87 -12.52 -21.96
C HIS A 149 11.43 -11.45 -22.96
N PRO A 150 12.29 -10.45 -23.30
CA PRO A 150 11.94 -9.34 -24.23
C PRO A 150 11.47 -9.80 -25.61
N THR A 151 11.86 -11.01 -26.05
CA THR A 151 11.44 -11.59 -27.32
C THR A 151 9.94 -11.83 -27.40
N LEU A 152 9.26 -12.10 -26.27
CA LEU A 152 7.80 -12.27 -26.24
C LEU A 152 7.10 -10.94 -26.53
N ASP A 153 7.63 -9.83 -26.02
CA ASP A 153 7.14 -8.48 -26.32
C ASP A 153 7.33 -8.15 -27.81
N ALA A 154 8.50 -8.51 -28.36
CA ALA A 154 8.79 -8.28 -29.78
C ALA A 154 7.86 -9.12 -30.68
N ALA A 155 7.65 -10.39 -30.35
CA ALA A 155 6.74 -11.28 -31.08
C ALA A 155 5.27 -10.77 -31.03
N ALA A 156 4.80 -10.37 -29.84
CA ALA A 156 3.46 -9.81 -29.72
C ALA A 156 3.26 -8.52 -30.54
N ARG A 157 4.27 -7.65 -30.56
CA ARG A 157 4.25 -6.42 -31.35
C ARG A 157 4.30 -6.69 -32.87
N SER A 158 5.07 -7.69 -33.31
CA SER A 158 5.10 -8.07 -34.73
C SER A 158 3.75 -8.62 -35.21
N LEU A 159 2.95 -9.15 -34.29
CA LEU A 159 1.55 -9.57 -34.54
C LEU A 159 0.55 -8.42 -34.39
N GLY A 160 1.00 -7.16 -34.27
CA GLY A 160 0.14 -5.97 -34.18
C GLY A 160 -0.46 -5.71 -32.79
N ALA A 161 0.03 -6.38 -31.73
CA ALA A 161 -0.46 -6.12 -30.37
C ALA A 161 0.06 -4.78 -29.85
N GLY A 162 -0.85 -3.87 -29.50
CA GLY A 162 -0.51 -2.63 -28.80
C GLY A 162 -0.10 -2.87 -27.34
N PRO A 163 0.50 -1.88 -26.64
CA PRO A 163 1.04 -2.02 -25.29
C PRO A 163 0.04 -2.57 -24.27
N ARG A 164 -1.21 -2.11 -24.32
CA ARG A 164 -2.30 -2.57 -23.44
C ARG A 164 -2.63 -4.05 -23.67
N ARG A 165 -2.59 -4.50 -24.92
CA ARG A 165 -2.88 -5.89 -25.27
C ARG A 165 -1.74 -6.81 -24.86
N VAL A 166 -0.49 -6.36 -24.96
CA VAL A 166 0.70 -7.06 -24.48
C VAL A 166 0.62 -7.21 -22.95
N LEU A 167 0.26 -6.15 -22.24
CA LEU A 167 0.08 -6.21 -20.77
C LEU A 167 -0.99 -7.24 -20.39
N ALA A 168 -2.19 -7.15 -20.97
CA ALA A 168 -3.32 -7.98 -20.59
C ALA A 168 -3.20 -9.44 -21.04
N ALA A 169 -2.60 -9.71 -22.22
CA ALA A 169 -2.57 -11.05 -22.81
C ALA A 169 -1.25 -11.80 -22.55
N VAL A 170 -0.16 -11.09 -22.23
CA VAL A 170 1.15 -11.72 -22.02
C VAL A 170 1.63 -11.54 -20.58
N HIS A 171 1.61 -10.31 -20.06
CA HIS A 171 2.27 -10.04 -18.77
C HIS A 171 1.43 -10.39 -17.55
N ILE A 172 0.10 -10.20 -17.59
CA ILE A 172 -0.78 -10.52 -16.46
C ILE A 172 -0.98 -12.02 -16.27
N PRO A 173 -1.11 -12.85 -17.35
CA PRO A 173 -1.29 -14.29 -17.21
C PRO A 173 -0.03 -15.08 -16.87
N LEU A 174 1.17 -14.53 -17.13
CA LEU A 174 2.48 -15.16 -16.90
C LEU A 174 3.09 -14.66 -15.58
#